data_98b36a6d800058ffd68a47861ce40e3e
#
_entry.id   98b36a6d800058ffd68a47861ce40e3e
#
_cell.length_a   1.000
_cell.length_b   1.000
_cell.length_c   1.000
_cell.angle_alpha   90.00
_cell.angle_beta   90.00
_cell.angle_gamma   90.00
#
_symmetry.space_group_name_H-M   'P 1'
#
loop_
_entity.id
_entity.type
_entity.pdbx_description
1 polymer ?
#
loop_
_entity_poly.entity_id
_entity_poly.type
_entity_poly.pdbx_seq_one_letter_code
_entity_poly.pdbx_strand_id
1 'polypeptide(L)'
;MKKLSKLLLAISFVVSVTSSAFAVVAVSWGGAYTASQKLGYGDPTAAKLGIPIDWVDYSGGLSEITAQKEAGAITWDIIDVYAMDTINGCDEGLFVEFDFDKDFGPAPDGTPASEDFFAPMPSKCAVGNI
;
A
#
# COMPACT_ATOMS: atom_id res chain seq x y z
N MET A 1 14.53 -9.64 70.07
CA MET A 1 14.38 -8.49 69.08
C MET A 1 14.50 -9.03 67.71
N LYS A 2 13.36 -9.27 67.00
CA LYS A 2 13.30 -9.87 65.68
C LYS A 2 13.29 -8.74 64.61
N LYS A 3 14.33 -8.69 63.76
CA LYS A 3 14.41 -7.77 62.64
C LYS A 3 13.52 -8.31 61.49
N LEU A 4 12.44 -7.62 61.20
CA LEU A 4 11.57 -7.92 60.06
C LEU A 4 12.24 -7.33 58.80
N SER A 5 12.77 -8.19 57.93
CA SER A 5 13.29 -7.81 56.62
C SER A 5 12.12 -7.55 55.69
N LYS A 6 11.91 -6.29 55.26
CA LYS A 6 10.90 -5.92 54.27
C LYS A 6 11.45 -6.23 52.89
N LEU A 7 10.97 -7.29 52.26
CA LEU A 7 11.22 -7.63 50.86
C LEU A 7 10.32 -6.77 49.99
N LEU A 8 10.88 -5.74 49.35
CA LEU A 8 10.20 -4.92 48.35
C LEU A 8 10.22 -5.68 47.02
N LEU A 9 9.08 -6.24 46.64
CA LEU A 9 8.87 -6.87 45.36
C LEU A 9 8.59 -5.76 44.34
N ALA A 10 9.58 -5.40 43.52
CA ALA A 10 9.40 -4.46 42.40
C ALA A 10 8.75 -5.22 41.24
N ILE A 11 7.46 -5.01 41.04
CA ILE A 11 6.73 -5.52 39.88
C ILE A 11 7.04 -4.58 38.70
N SER A 12 7.98 -5.00 37.83
CA SER A 12 8.23 -4.32 36.56
C SER A 12 7.08 -4.61 35.62
N PHE A 13 6.22 -3.61 35.41
CA PHE A 13 5.14 -3.66 34.41
C PHE A 13 5.76 -3.38 33.03
N VAL A 14 6.03 -4.43 32.26
CA VAL A 14 6.45 -4.31 30.86
C VAL A 14 5.24 -3.95 30.03
N VAL A 15 5.10 -2.67 29.69
CA VAL A 15 4.11 -2.22 28.70
C VAL A 15 4.62 -2.64 27.32
N SER A 16 4.10 -3.74 26.80
CA SER A 16 4.30 -4.11 25.40
C SER A 16 3.51 -3.15 24.53
N VAL A 17 4.20 -2.18 23.93
CA VAL A 17 3.61 -1.33 22.88
C VAL A 17 3.50 -2.20 21.65
N THR A 18 2.32 -2.76 21.40
CA THR A 18 2.00 -3.40 20.12
C THR A 18 1.81 -2.28 19.11
N SER A 19 2.81 -2.02 18.27
CA SER A 19 2.62 -1.19 17.08
C SER A 19 1.63 -1.92 16.20
N SER A 20 0.40 -1.39 16.11
CA SER A 20 -0.53 -1.81 15.07
C SER A 20 0.06 -1.32 13.74
N ALA A 21 0.65 -2.23 12.98
CA ALA A 21 0.98 -1.92 11.60
C ALA A 21 -0.35 -1.66 10.87
N PHE A 22 -0.50 -0.48 10.28
CA PHE A 22 -1.64 -0.21 9.41
C PHE A 22 -1.53 -1.14 8.20
N ALA A 23 -2.63 -1.81 7.85
CA ALA A 23 -2.71 -2.58 6.62
C ALA A 23 -2.73 -1.63 5.42
N VAL A 24 -2.05 -2.02 4.35
CA VAL A 24 -2.21 -1.37 3.04
C VAL A 24 -3.47 -1.92 2.39
N VAL A 25 -4.36 -1.05 1.95
CA VAL A 25 -5.59 -1.45 1.24
C VAL A 25 -5.31 -1.43 -0.26
N ALA A 26 -5.27 -2.62 -0.87
CA ALA A 26 -5.10 -2.82 -2.29
C ALA A 26 -6.45 -3.16 -2.95
N VAL A 27 -6.79 -2.45 -4.01
CA VAL A 27 -8.07 -2.56 -4.70
C VAL A 27 -7.89 -3.11 -6.09
N SER A 28 -8.68 -4.12 -6.46
CA SER A 28 -8.58 -4.78 -7.75
C SER A 28 -9.94 -5.29 -8.25
N TRP A 29 -9.97 -5.87 -9.44
CA TRP A 29 -11.22 -6.26 -10.12
C TRP A 29 -11.83 -7.59 -9.66
N GLY A 30 -11.30 -8.19 -8.61
CA GLY A 30 -11.89 -9.38 -8.00
C GLY A 30 -11.58 -10.70 -8.70
N GLY A 31 -12.18 -11.74 -8.14
CA GLY A 31 -12.14 -13.10 -8.70
C GLY A 31 -10.73 -13.65 -8.91
N ALA A 32 -10.51 -14.31 -10.02
CA ALA A 32 -9.22 -14.92 -10.36
C ALA A 32 -8.11 -13.89 -10.57
N TYR A 33 -8.46 -12.68 -10.98
CA TYR A 33 -7.49 -11.60 -11.19
C TYR A 33 -6.87 -11.17 -9.85
N THR A 34 -7.68 -10.76 -8.88
CA THR A 34 -7.20 -10.45 -7.52
C THR A 34 -6.48 -11.64 -6.88
N ALA A 35 -6.98 -12.86 -7.06
CA ALA A 35 -6.32 -14.05 -6.52
C ALA A 35 -4.91 -14.26 -7.11
N SER A 36 -4.71 -14.01 -8.39
CA SER A 36 -3.38 -14.09 -9.03
C SER A 36 -2.41 -13.04 -8.51
N GLN A 37 -2.88 -11.82 -8.26
CA GLN A 37 -2.09 -10.74 -7.69
C GLN A 37 -1.66 -11.03 -6.25
N LYS A 38 -2.59 -11.55 -5.43
CA LYS A 38 -2.28 -12.00 -4.07
C LYS A 38 -1.15 -13.00 -4.06
N LEU A 39 -1.27 -14.05 -4.86
CA LEU A 39 -0.26 -15.12 -4.92
C LEU A 39 1.05 -14.67 -5.57
N GLY A 40 0.98 -13.84 -6.62
CA GLY A 40 2.14 -13.45 -7.43
C GLY A 40 3.04 -12.45 -6.73
N TYR A 41 2.47 -11.46 -6.06
CA TYR A 41 3.26 -10.41 -5.42
C TYR A 41 2.70 -9.90 -4.09
N GLY A 42 1.39 -9.94 -3.85
CA GLY A 42 0.78 -9.39 -2.64
C GLY A 42 1.25 -10.10 -1.38
N ASP A 43 1.03 -11.39 -1.26
CA ASP A 43 1.41 -12.18 -0.09
C ASP A 43 2.94 -12.23 0.11
N PRO A 44 3.77 -12.42 -0.93
CA PRO A 44 5.23 -12.32 -0.79
C PRO A 44 5.70 -10.96 -0.31
N THR A 45 5.08 -9.86 -0.79
CA THR A 45 5.43 -8.50 -0.38
C THR A 45 5.02 -8.24 1.07
N ALA A 46 3.79 -8.61 1.45
CA ALA A 46 3.31 -8.49 2.81
C ALA A 46 4.23 -9.22 3.79
N ALA A 47 4.63 -10.45 3.46
CA ALA A 47 5.56 -11.25 4.26
C ALA A 47 6.95 -10.61 4.36
N LYS A 48 7.48 -10.06 3.26
CA LYS A 48 8.79 -9.43 3.21
C LYS A 48 8.86 -8.14 4.02
N LEU A 49 7.80 -7.33 3.97
CA LEU A 49 7.75 -6.02 4.63
C LEU A 49 7.20 -6.10 6.06
N GLY A 50 6.54 -7.20 6.43
CA GLY A 50 5.83 -7.31 7.71
C GLY A 50 4.60 -6.38 7.79
N ILE A 51 4.04 -5.98 6.66
CA ILE A 51 2.88 -5.10 6.54
C ILE A 51 1.73 -5.91 5.94
N PRO A 52 0.58 -6.06 6.61
CA PRO A 52 -0.56 -6.75 6.04
C PRO A 52 -1.12 -5.97 4.83
N ILE A 53 -1.62 -6.69 3.83
CA ILE A 53 -2.32 -6.12 2.68
C ILE A 53 -3.76 -6.60 2.69
N ASP A 54 -4.70 -5.69 2.85
CA ASP A 54 -6.13 -5.94 2.74
C ASP A 54 -6.58 -5.71 1.30
N TRP A 55 -7.32 -6.67 0.75
CA TRP A 55 -7.78 -6.60 -0.63
C TRP A 55 -9.25 -6.29 -0.72
N VAL A 56 -9.59 -5.34 -1.58
CA VAL A 56 -10.96 -4.93 -1.87
C VAL A 56 -11.23 -5.13 -3.36
N ASP A 57 -12.35 -5.74 -3.69
CA ASP A 57 -12.79 -5.88 -5.07
C ASP A 57 -13.71 -4.70 -5.45
N TYR A 58 -13.53 -4.15 -6.67
CA TYR A 58 -14.36 -3.08 -7.19
C TYR A 58 -14.68 -3.31 -8.67
N SER A 59 -15.59 -2.50 -9.22
CA SER A 59 -16.12 -2.70 -10.59
C SER A 59 -15.42 -1.85 -11.67
N GLY A 60 -14.39 -1.10 -11.30
CA GLY A 60 -13.70 -0.16 -12.19
C GLY A 60 -14.27 1.25 -12.19
N GLY A 61 -13.58 2.16 -12.91
CA GLY A 61 -13.93 3.57 -13.02
C GLY A 61 -13.50 4.43 -11.84
N LEU A 62 -13.80 5.73 -11.90
CA LEU A 62 -13.31 6.71 -10.92
C LEU A 62 -14.34 7.13 -9.86
N SER A 63 -15.59 6.68 -9.98
CA SER A 63 -16.70 7.19 -9.16
C SER A 63 -16.49 6.98 -7.65
N GLU A 64 -16.04 5.79 -7.23
CA GLU A 64 -15.80 5.51 -5.81
C GLU A 64 -14.60 6.29 -5.26
N ILE A 65 -13.56 6.44 -6.08
CA ILE A 65 -12.37 7.21 -5.72
C ILE A 65 -12.75 8.69 -5.53
N THR A 66 -13.52 9.24 -6.49
CA THR A 66 -14.04 10.60 -6.41
C THR A 66 -14.89 10.81 -5.15
N ALA A 67 -15.79 9.87 -4.87
CA ALA A 67 -16.64 9.95 -3.66
C ALA A 67 -15.82 9.95 -2.36
N GLN A 68 -14.78 9.12 -2.27
CA GLN A 68 -13.88 9.10 -1.11
C GLN A 68 -13.12 10.42 -0.95
N LYS A 69 -12.63 10.99 -2.07
CA LYS A 69 -11.95 12.29 -2.07
C LYS A 69 -12.87 13.41 -1.63
N GLU A 70 -14.09 13.49 -2.20
CA GLU A 70 -15.08 14.50 -1.83
C GLU A 70 -15.51 14.41 -0.36
N ALA A 71 -15.61 13.17 0.16
CA ALA A 71 -15.92 12.94 1.57
C ALA A 71 -14.73 13.24 2.51
N GLY A 72 -13.52 13.43 1.98
CA GLY A 72 -12.30 13.56 2.79
C GLY A 72 -11.98 12.30 3.59
N ALA A 73 -12.41 11.14 3.12
CA ALA A 73 -12.30 9.85 3.80
C ALA A 73 -11.70 8.80 2.84
N ILE A 74 -10.41 8.96 2.54
CA ILE A 74 -9.68 8.02 1.70
C ILE A 74 -9.39 6.76 2.50
N THR A 75 -9.82 5.61 1.96
CA THR A 75 -9.63 4.28 2.56
C THR A 75 -8.85 3.31 1.68
N TRP A 76 -8.57 3.69 0.44
CA TRP A 76 -7.84 2.91 -0.54
C TRP A 76 -6.44 3.48 -0.76
N ASP A 77 -5.41 2.64 -0.66
CA ASP A 77 -4.02 3.08 -0.79
C ASP A 77 -3.48 2.83 -2.20
N ILE A 78 -3.81 1.68 -2.78
CA ILE A 78 -3.36 1.27 -4.12
C ILE A 78 -4.56 0.71 -4.87
N ILE A 79 -4.67 1.04 -6.15
CA ILE A 79 -5.80 0.59 -6.96
C ILE A 79 -5.38 0.26 -8.40
N ASP A 80 -5.92 -0.84 -8.92
CA ASP A 80 -5.85 -1.16 -10.34
C ASP A 80 -6.91 -0.37 -11.10
N VAL A 81 -6.48 0.38 -12.11
CA VAL A 81 -7.37 1.15 -12.98
C VAL A 81 -6.98 0.96 -14.45
N TYR A 82 -7.92 1.17 -15.35
CA TYR A 82 -7.58 1.22 -16.78
C TYR A 82 -6.68 2.41 -17.10
N ALA A 83 -5.88 2.29 -18.17
CA ALA A 83 -4.96 3.35 -18.59
C ALA A 83 -5.64 4.71 -18.78
N MET A 84 -6.86 4.73 -19.34
CA MET A 84 -7.63 5.98 -19.51
C MET A 84 -8.08 6.56 -18.17
N ASP A 85 -8.51 5.73 -17.23
CA ASP A 85 -8.88 6.17 -15.90
C ASP A 85 -7.66 6.71 -15.14
N THR A 86 -6.48 6.14 -15.39
CA THR A 86 -5.23 6.65 -14.82
C THR A 86 -4.94 8.07 -15.28
N ILE A 87 -5.10 8.35 -16.58
CA ILE A 87 -4.87 9.69 -17.14
C ILE A 87 -5.89 10.67 -16.56
N ASN A 88 -7.17 10.35 -16.67
CA ASN A 88 -8.24 11.23 -16.18
C ASN A 88 -8.14 11.47 -14.67
N GLY A 89 -7.94 10.41 -13.88
CA GLY A 89 -7.83 10.52 -12.43
C GLY A 89 -6.57 11.26 -11.97
N CYS A 90 -5.47 11.17 -12.73
CA CYS A 90 -4.27 11.96 -12.49
C CYS A 90 -4.53 13.46 -12.73
N ASP A 91 -5.15 13.79 -13.88
CA ASP A 91 -5.48 15.17 -14.25
C ASP A 91 -6.49 15.81 -13.26
N GLU A 92 -7.42 15.02 -12.72
CA GLU A 92 -8.37 15.44 -11.69
C GLU A 92 -7.77 15.45 -10.26
N GLY A 93 -6.49 15.07 -10.13
CA GLY A 93 -5.79 15.00 -8.85
C GLY A 93 -6.39 13.95 -7.89
N LEU A 94 -6.97 12.87 -8.41
CA LEU A 94 -7.48 11.75 -7.62
C LEU A 94 -6.34 10.83 -7.15
N PHE A 95 -5.23 10.81 -7.87
CA PHE A 95 -4.06 9.98 -7.61
C PHE A 95 -2.85 10.82 -7.24
N VAL A 96 -1.91 10.19 -6.55
CA VAL A 96 -0.62 10.80 -6.21
C VAL A 96 0.32 10.68 -7.42
N GLU A 97 1.00 11.77 -7.75
CA GLU A 97 2.06 11.76 -8.76
C GLU A 97 3.33 11.12 -8.18
N PHE A 98 4.01 10.30 -8.97
CA PHE A 98 5.29 9.69 -8.65
C PHE A 98 6.46 10.45 -9.31
N ASP A 99 7.54 10.56 -8.58
CA ASP A 99 8.88 10.73 -9.13
C ASP A 99 9.49 9.31 -9.25
N PHE A 100 9.39 8.70 -10.44
CA PHE A 100 9.70 7.28 -10.61
C PHE A 100 11.09 6.91 -10.12
N ASP A 101 12.10 7.70 -10.43
CA ASP A 101 13.48 7.38 -10.08
C ASP A 101 13.76 7.55 -8.58
N LYS A 102 13.06 8.48 -7.95
CA LYS A 102 13.20 8.73 -6.52
C LYS A 102 12.34 7.77 -5.69
N ASP A 103 11.09 7.53 -6.11
CA ASP A 103 10.11 6.80 -5.31
C ASP A 103 10.27 5.27 -5.42
N PHE A 104 10.74 4.77 -6.58
CA PHE A 104 10.92 3.33 -6.81
C PHE A 104 12.38 2.87 -6.77
N GLY A 105 13.33 3.77 -6.99
CA GLY A 105 14.74 3.45 -7.08
C GLY A 105 15.11 2.67 -8.36
N PRO A 106 16.39 2.43 -8.63
CA PRO A 106 16.84 1.75 -9.84
C PRO A 106 16.60 0.24 -9.80
N ALA A 107 16.50 -0.37 -10.96
CA ALA A 107 16.56 -1.82 -11.14
C ALA A 107 17.89 -2.41 -10.64
N PRO A 108 17.98 -3.74 -10.41
CA PRO A 108 19.20 -4.39 -9.91
C PRO A 108 20.45 -4.19 -10.77
N ASP A 109 20.28 -3.93 -12.07
CA ASP A 109 21.37 -3.63 -13.02
C ASP A 109 21.75 -2.14 -13.09
N GLY A 110 21.06 -1.29 -12.34
CA GLY A 110 21.27 0.15 -12.27
C GLY A 110 20.43 0.97 -13.25
N THR A 111 19.55 0.33 -14.03
CA THR A 111 18.60 1.04 -14.91
C THR A 111 17.65 1.91 -14.08
N PRO A 112 17.47 3.21 -14.40
CA PRO A 112 16.51 4.06 -13.72
C PRO A 112 15.09 3.50 -13.80
N ALA A 113 14.29 3.66 -12.74
CA ALA A 113 12.92 3.15 -12.72
C ALA A 113 12.06 3.74 -13.84
N SER A 114 12.30 4.98 -14.23
CA SER A 114 11.63 5.62 -15.37
C SER A 114 11.87 4.94 -16.73
N GLU A 115 12.92 4.11 -16.84
CA GLU A 115 13.32 3.41 -18.07
C GLU A 115 13.12 1.89 -18.00
N ASP A 116 12.85 1.32 -16.80
CA ASP A 116 12.82 -0.13 -16.57
C ASP A 116 11.48 -0.80 -16.91
N PHE A 117 10.41 -0.05 -17.12
CA PHE A 117 9.10 -0.61 -17.43
C PHE A 117 8.93 -0.95 -18.91
N PHE A 118 8.34 -2.11 -19.21
CA PHE A 118 8.16 -2.61 -20.60
C PHE A 118 7.29 -1.72 -21.49
N ALA A 119 6.42 -0.92 -20.91
CA ALA A 119 5.53 -0.03 -21.64
C ALA A 119 5.62 1.38 -21.06
N PRO A 120 5.41 2.41 -21.91
CA PRO A 120 5.31 3.78 -21.43
C PRO A 120 4.26 3.88 -20.33
N MET A 121 4.56 4.62 -19.25
CA MET A 121 3.59 4.91 -18.22
C MET A 121 2.44 5.71 -18.80
N PRO A 122 1.19 5.36 -18.51
CA PRO A 122 0.03 6.09 -19.03
C PRO A 122 -0.04 7.51 -18.43
N SER A 123 0.45 7.70 -17.22
CA SER A 123 0.53 8.99 -16.55
C SER A 123 1.62 8.97 -15.48
N LYS A 124 1.87 10.10 -14.83
CA LYS A 124 2.77 10.19 -13.67
C LYS A 124 2.22 9.50 -12.41
N CYS A 125 0.95 9.13 -12.40
CA CYS A 125 0.27 8.60 -11.23
C CYS A 125 0.16 7.07 -11.24
N ALA A 126 0.75 6.38 -12.21
CA ALA A 126 0.63 4.92 -12.30
C ALA A 126 1.90 4.25 -12.78
N VAL A 127 2.05 3.00 -12.38
CA VAL A 127 3.06 2.06 -12.88
C VAL A 127 2.38 0.97 -13.71
N GLY A 128 2.99 0.61 -14.84
CA GLY A 128 2.45 -0.41 -15.74
C GLY A 128 1.36 0.12 -16.68
N ASN A 129 0.94 -0.75 -17.58
CA ASN A 129 -0.12 -0.50 -18.55
C ASN A 129 -0.87 -1.79 -18.79
N ILE A 130 -2.18 -1.78 -18.60
CA ILE A 130 -3.09 -2.89 -18.86
C ILE A 130 -4.10 -2.46 -19.93
#